data_357d785a0f5d464368f76ef01bda8e8f
#
_entry.id   357d785a0f5d464368f76ef01bda8e8f
#
_cell.length_a   1.000
_cell.length_b   1.000
_cell.length_c   1.000
_cell.angle_alpha   90.00
_cell.angle_beta   90.00
_cell.angle_gamma   90.00
#
_symmetry.space_group_name_H-M   'P 1'
#
loop_
_entity.id
_entity.type
_entity.pdbx_description
1 polymer ?
#
loop_
_entity_poly.entity_id
_entity_poly.type
_entity_poly.pdbx_seq_one_letter_code
_entity_poly.pdbx_strand_id
1 'polypeptide(L)'
;MVTRAARLLDLAISEDGAREVARRSRGTPRIAGRLLRRVRDFANVAGHTVVDARAADAALNRLEVDALGLDAMDRRYLTMIADVYRGGPVGVETLAAGLSEPRDTIEEVIEPYLIQLGLVARTARGRCLNAGGWKHLGLDPPTGA
;
A
#
# COMPACT_ATOMS: atom_id res chain seq x y z
N MET A 1 -3.40 7.02 17.59
CA MET A 1 -2.14 6.40 17.18
C MET A 1 -1.23 7.38 16.43
N VAL A 2 -1.64 7.91 15.30
CA VAL A 2 -0.81 8.83 14.49
C VAL A 2 -0.49 10.11 15.26
N THR A 3 -1.46 10.71 15.93
CA THR A 3 -1.26 11.94 16.71
C THR A 3 -0.22 11.73 17.81
N ARG A 4 -0.24 10.59 18.48
CA ARG A 4 0.73 10.26 19.53
C ARG A 4 2.13 10.09 18.95
N ALA A 5 2.25 9.38 17.84
CA ALA A 5 3.53 9.19 17.16
C ALA A 5 4.09 10.51 16.64
N ALA A 6 3.22 11.40 16.14
CA ALA A 6 3.63 12.74 15.69
C ALA A 6 4.20 13.56 16.85
N ARG A 7 3.62 13.48 18.05
CA ARG A 7 4.15 14.14 19.25
C ARG A 7 5.56 13.67 19.59
N LEU A 8 5.79 12.35 19.49
CA LEU A 8 7.11 11.77 19.78
C LEU A 8 8.17 12.24 18.78
N LEU A 9 7.76 12.57 17.55
CA LEU A 9 8.65 13.08 16.50
C LEU A 9 8.72 14.61 16.48
N ASP A 10 8.05 15.27 17.41
CA ASP A 10 7.93 16.73 17.45
C ASP A 10 7.40 17.30 16.12
N LEU A 11 6.44 16.61 15.55
CA LEU A 11 5.82 16.98 14.28
C LEU A 11 4.48 17.66 14.52
N ALA A 12 4.34 18.90 14.01
CA ALA A 12 3.06 19.58 14.03
C ALA A 12 2.19 19.05 12.90
N ILE A 13 1.11 18.36 13.26
CA ILE A 13 0.19 17.77 12.31
C ILE A 13 -1.25 18.09 12.72
N SER A 14 -2.06 18.47 11.74
CA SER A 14 -3.48 18.73 11.98
C SER A 14 -4.24 17.43 12.12
N GLU A 15 -5.48 17.50 12.61
CA GLU A 15 -6.32 16.33 12.80
C GLU A 15 -6.61 15.63 11.47
N ASP A 16 -6.89 16.39 10.40
CA ASP A 16 -7.13 15.84 9.06
C ASP A 16 -5.86 15.27 8.45
N GLY A 17 -4.70 15.89 8.70
CA GLY A 17 -3.41 15.34 8.29
C GLY A 17 -3.12 14.01 8.96
N ALA A 18 -3.39 13.92 10.26
CA ALA A 18 -3.23 12.69 11.02
C ALA A 18 -4.13 11.57 10.49
N ARG A 19 -5.37 11.89 10.14
CA ARG A 19 -6.30 10.93 9.53
C ARG A 19 -5.79 10.41 8.19
N GLU A 20 -5.23 11.30 7.36
CA GLU A 20 -4.71 10.91 6.05
C GLU A 20 -3.54 9.94 6.18
N VAL A 21 -2.60 10.21 7.09
CA VAL A 21 -1.48 9.30 7.35
C VAL A 21 -1.99 7.97 7.90
N ALA A 22 -2.94 8.01 8.84
CA ALA A 22 -3.52 6.79 9.43
C ALA A 22 -4.20 5.93 8.38
N ARG A 23 -4.95 6.55 7.47
CA ARG A 23 -5.65 5.85 6.38
C ARG A 23 -4.69 5.09 5.48
N ARG A 24 -3.50 5.65 5.22
CA ARG A 24 -2.50 5.05 4.34
C ARG A 24 -1.45 4.22 5.08
N SER A 25 -1.58 4.07 6.41
CA SER A 25 -0.60 3.33 7.22
C SER A 25 -0.92 1.84 7.37
N ARG A 26 -1.93 1.35 6.69
CA ARG A 26 -2.35 -0.06 6.72
C ARG A 26 -2.78 -0.52 8.13
N GLY A 27 -3.15 0.43 8.99
CA GLY A 27 -3.60 0.12 10.35
C GLY A 27 -2.52 -0.34 11.29
N THR A 28 -1.24 -0.24 10.93
CA THR A 28 -0.14 -0.67 11.80
C THR A 28 0.64 0.52 12.36
N PRO A 29 0.95 0.53 13.67
CA PRO A 29 1.76 1.60 14.28
C PRO A 29 3.15 1.73 13.67
N ARG A 30 3.76 0.60 13.29
CA ARG A 30 5.09 0.59 12.69
C ARG A 30 5.11 1.34 11.36
N ILE A 31 4.14 1.05 10.49
CA ILE A 31 4.04 1.72 9.19
C ILE A 31 3.67 3.18 9.38
N ALA A 32 2.75 3.49 10.29
CA ALA A 32 2.38 4.87 10.60
C ALA A 32 3.59 5.68 11.04
N GLY A 33 4.44 5.13 11.91
CA GLY A 33 5.66 5.79 12.38
C GLY A 33 6.65 6.06 11.25
N ARG A 34 6.83 5.09 10.36
CA ARG A 34 7.71 5.25 9.18
C ARG A 34 7.19 6.34 8.26
N LEU A 35 5.89 6.32 7.95
CA LEU A 35 5.28 7.34 7.09
C LEU A 35 5.37 8.73 7.71
N LEU A 36 5.16 8.85 9.02
CA LEU A 36 5.27 10.13 9.71
C LEU A 36 6.67 10.73 9.61
N ARG A 37 7.71 9.91 9.76
CA ARG A 37 9.09 10.40 9.61
C ARG A 37 9.33 10.94 8.21
N ARG A 38 8.87 10.23 7.19
CA ARG A 38 9.00 10.65 5.80
C ARG A 38 8.19 11.91 5.50
N VAL A 39 6.97 11.98 6.03
CA VAL A 39 6.11 13.16 5.89
C VAL A 39 6.76 14.36 6.55
N ARG A 40 7.37 14.18 7.73
CA ARG A 40 8.10 15.24 8.43
C ARG A 40 9.26 15.76 7.57
N ASP A 41 10.06 14.87 7.00
CA ASP A 41 11.20 15.27 6.17
C ASP A 41 10.73 16.03 4.94
N PHE A 42 9.66 15.57 4.29
CA PHE A 42 9.06 16.25 3.15
C PHE A 42 8.55 17.64 3.54
N ALA A 43 7.84 17.75 4.66
CA ALA A 43 7.28 19.01 5.13
C ALA A 43 8.39 20.02 5.44
N ASN A 44 9.49 19.58 6.06
CA ASN A 44 10.63 20.44 6.38
C ASN A 44 11.26 21.00 5.10
N VAL A 45 11.44 20.16 4.07
CA VAL A 45 12.02 20.60 2.80
C VAL A 45 11.08 21.56 2.08
N ALA A 46 9.77 21.32 2.14
CA ALA A 46 8.77 22.15 1.49
C ALA A 46 8.44 23.44 2.28
N GLY A 47 8.95 23.57 3.49
CA GLY A 47 8.71 24.76 4.32
C GLY A 47 7.37 24.77 5.03
N HIS A 48 6.70 23.64 5.14
CA HIS A 48 5.42 23.56 5.86
C HIS A 48 5.65 23.59 7.37
N THR A 49 4.87 24.44 8.07
CA THR A 49 4.93 24.51 9.53
C THR A 49 3.99 23.53 10.20
N VAL A 50 2.86 23.19 9.54
CA VAL A 50 1.89 22.20 10.01
C VAL A 50 1.54 21.30 8.84
N VAL A 51 1.48 20.00 9.10
CA VAL A 51 1.08 19.01 8.10
C VAL A 51 -0.44 18.83 8.18
N ASP A 52 -1.15 19.39 7.20
CA ASP A 52 -2.58 19.16 7.03
C ASP A 52 -2.84 18.00 6.06
N ALA A 53 -4.11 17.71 5.76
CA ALA A 53 -4.46 16.62 4.85
C ALA A 53 -3.82 16.78 3.47
N ARG A 54 -3.76 18.02 2.95
CA ARG A 54 -3.17 18.31 1.65
C ARG A 54 -1.66 18.06 1.64
N ALA A 55 -0.96 18.53 2.68
CA ALA A 55 0.48 18.29 2.81
C ALA A 55 0.79 16.82 3.01
N ALA A 56 -0.01 16.11 3.81
CA ALA A 56 0.13 14.67 4.00
C ALA A 56 -0.10 13.91 2.68
N ASP A 57 -1.14 14.25 1.94
CA ASP A 57 -1.43 13.64 0.64
C ASP A 57 -0.28 13.83 -0.35
N ALA A 58 0.24 15.05 -0.45
CA ALA A 58 1.37 15.35 -1.34
C ALA A 58 2.62 14.53 -0.97
N ALA A 59 2.93 14.45 0.32
CA ALA A 59 4.08 13.67 0.79
C ALA A 59 3.92 12.17 0.52
N LEU A 60 2.73 11.62 0.79
CA LEU A 60 2.46 10.20 0.60
C LEU A 60 2.45 9.81 -0.88
N ASN A 61 1.94 10.68 -1.76
CA ASN A 61 2.02 10.46 -3.20
C ASN A 61 3.48 10.45 -3.68
N ARG A 62 4.31 11.31 -3.12
CA ARG A 62 5.74 11.35 -3.43
C ARG A 62 6.44 10.06 -3.00
N LEU A 63 5.98 9.42 -1.93
CA LEU A 63 6.47 8.13 -1.46
C LEU A 63 5.84 6.94 -2.19
N GLU A 64 4.98 7.22 -3.17
CA GLU A 64 4.26 6.22 -3.96
C GLU A 64 3.29 5.37 -3.14
N VAL A 65 2.80 5.90 -2.03
CA VAL A 65 1.75 5.26 -1.22
C VAL A 65 0.41 5.80 -1.67
N ASP A 66 -0.43 4.94 -2.24
CA ASP A 66 -1.73 5.37 -2.78
C ASP A 66 -2.82 5.50 -1.70
N ALA A 67 -4.04 5.82 -2.14
CA ALA A 67 -5.17 6.06 -1.24
C ALA A 67 -5.54 4.86 -0.37
N LEU A 68 -5.24 3.63 -0.82
CA LEU A 68 -5.46 2.41 -0.05
C LEU A 68 -4.27 2.03 0.83
N GLY A 69 -3.18 2.79 0.76
CA GLY A 69 -1.96 2.49 1.49
C GLY A 69 -1.05 1.49 0.79
N LEU A 70 -1.26 1.25 -0.51
CA LEU A 70 -0.44 0.35 -1.29
C LEU A 70 0.79 1.07 -1.81
N ASP A 71 1.94 0.40 -1.73
CA ASP A 71 3.20 0.92 -2.26
C ASP A 71 3.50 0.35 -3.66
N ALA A 72 4.67 0.68 -4.19
CA ALA A 72 5.07 0.23 -5.53
C ALA A 72 5.16 -1.30 -5.63
N MET A 73 5.63 -1.97 -4.58
CA MET A 73 5.74 -3.43 -4.57
C MET A 73 4.38 -4.10 -4.58
N ASP A 74 3.43 -3.58 -3.80
CA ASP A 74 2.05 -4.09 -3.79
C ASP A 74 1.44 -3.98 -5.18
N ARG A 75 1.61 -2.84 -5.85
CA ARG A 75 1.09 -2.63 -7.19
C ARG A 75 1.77 -3.54 -8.22
N ARG A 76 3.08 -3.76 -8.10
CA ARG A 76 3.80 -4.69 -8.97
C ARG A 76 3.26 -6.12 -8.82
N TYR A 77 2.98 -6.53 -7.59
CA TYR A 77 2.39 -7.84 -7.30
C TYR A 77 1.03 -7.98 -7.99
N LEU A 78 0.14 -7.02 -7.80
CA LEU A 78 -1.19 -7.03 -8.41
C LEU A 78 -1.11 -6.99 -9.93
N THR A 79 -0.27 -6.13 -10.48
CA THR A 79 -0.11 -5.96 -11.94
C THR A 79 0.44 -7.25 -12.57
N MET A 80 1.35 -7.93 -11.91
CA MET A 80 1.87 -9.20 -12.42
C MET A 80 0.78 -10.25 -12.54
N ILE A 81 -0.08 -10.37 -11.53
CA ILE A 81 -1.20 -11.32 -11.61
C ILE A 81 -2.15 -10.93 -12.74
N ALA A 82 -2.44 -9.63 -12.88
CA ALA A 82 -3.37 -9.14 -13.89
C ALA A 82 -2.85 -9.29 -15.31
N ASP A 83 -1.65 -8.78 -15.57
CA ASP A 83 -1.10 -8.68 -16.93
C ASP A 83 -0.47 -9.99 -17.42
N VAL A 84 0.36 -10.61 -16.60
CA VAL A 84 1.10 -11.81 -17.03
C VAL A 84 0.24 -13.05 -16.92
N TYR A 85 -0.57 -13.16 -15.89
CA TYR A 85 -1.35 -14.36 -15.59
C TYR A 85 -2.86 -14.15 -15.71
N ARG A 86 -3.29 -13.05 -16.28
CA ARG A 86 -4.70 -12.72 -16.57
C ARG A 86 -5.63 -12.88 -15.37
N GLY A 87 -5.14 -12.50 -14.19
CA GLY A 87 -5.91 -12.60 -12.96
C GLY A 87 -5.70 -13.90 -12.19
N GLY A 88 -4.86 -14.79 -12.67
CA GLY A 88 -4.55 -16.04 -12.01
C GLY A 88 -5.42 -17.20 -12.47
N PRO A 89 -5.31 -18.36 -11.81
CA PRO A 89 -4.47 -18.61 -10.64
C PRO A 89 -2.98 -18.71 -10.97
N VAL A 90 -2.14 -18.21 -10.06
CA VAL A 90 -0.69 -18.25 -10.20
C VAL A 90 -0.06 -18.61 -8.84
N GLY A 91 0.93 -19.52 -8.86
CA GLY A 91 1.58 -19.98 -7.64
C GLY A 91 2.49 -18.92 -7.02
N VAL A 92 2.63 -18.97 -5.70
CA VAL A 92 3.47 -18.03 -4.96
C VAL A 92 4.94 -18.11 -5.38
N GLU A 93 5.43 -19.30 -5.71
CA GLU A 93 6.81 -19.49 -6.16
C GLU A 93 7.06 -18.75 -7.48
N THR A 94 6.09 -18.80 -8.39
CA THR A 94 6.15 -18.10 -9.67
C THR A 94 6.15 -16.59 -9.46
N LEU A 95 5.31 -16.10 -8.56
CA LEU A 95 5.27 -14.68 -8.22
C LEU A 95 6.58 -14.23 -7.57
N ALA A 96 7.13 -15.05 -6.66
CA ALA A 96 8.40 -14.75 -6.01
C ALA A 96 9.52 -14.59 -7.03
N ALA A 97 9.60 -15.51 -7.98
CA ALA A 97 10.61 -15.44 -9.05
C ALA A 97 10.43 -14.19 -9.91
N GLY A 98 9.20 -13.88 -10.30
CA GLY A 98 8.91 -12.72 -11.14
C GLY A 98 9.13 -11.39 -10.46
N LEU A 99 8.92 -11.31 -9.16
CA LEU A 99 9.12 -10.08 -8.39
C LEU A 99 10.54 -9.97 -7.82
N SER A 100 11.35 -11.00 -7.95
CA SER A 100 12.67 -11.09 -7.32
C SER A 100 12.61 -10.90 -5.82
N GLU A 101 11.59 -11.49 -5.19
CA GLU A 101 11.36 -11.41 -3.76
C GLU A 101 11.26 -12.81 -3.15
N PRO A 102 11.73 -13.01 -1.90
CA PRO A 102 11.53 -14.29 -1.22
C PRO A 102 10.04 -14.58 -1.03
N ARG A 103 9.69 -15.85 -1.05
CA ARG A 103 8.32 -16.30 -0.81
C ARG A 103 7.76 -15.75 0.50
N ASP A 104 8.58 -15.74 1.56
CA ASP A 104 8.17 -15.25 2.88
C ASP A 104 7.74 -13.78 2.84
N THR A 105 8.45 -12.95 2.07
CA THR A 105 8.09 -11.54 1.90
C THR A 105 6.71 -11.41 1.29
N ILE A 106 6.41 -12.23 0.28
CA ILE A 106 5.09 -12.21 -0.37
C ILE A 106 4.02 -12.64 0.62
N GLU A 107 4.20 -13.77 1.30
CA GLU A 107 3.19 -14.35 2.18
C GLU A 107 2.98 -13.55 3.47
N GLU A 108 4.02 -12.93 4.00
CA GLU A 108 3.97 -12.29 5.31
C GLU A 108 3.87 -10.76 5.25
N VAL A 109 4.35 -10.13 4.19
CA VAL A 109 4.41 -8.66 4.08
C VAL A 109 3.41 -8.14 3.04
N ILE A 110 3.36 -8.74 1.86
CA ILE A 110 2.56 -8.21 0.75
C ILE A 110 1.11 -8.69 0.81
N GLU A 111 0.91 -10.01 0.84
CA GLU A 111 -0.42 -10.60 0.71
C GLU A 111 -1.40 -10.33 1.84
N PRO A 112 -1.02 -10.31 3.12
CA PRO A 112 -2.01 -10.19 4.19
C PRO A 112 -2.90 -8.96 4.07
N TYR A 113 -2.33 -7.81 3.76
CA TYR A 113 -3.10 -6.59 3.61
C TYR A 113 -3.97 -6.61 2.35
N LEU A 114 -3.43 -7.10 1.24
CA LEU A 114 -4.17 -7.19 -0.02
C LEU A 114 -5.36 -8.13 0.10
N ILE A 115 -5.20 -9.24 0.83
CA ILE A 115 -6.29 -10.18 1.11
C ILE A 115 -7.33 -9.52 2.01
N GLN A 116 -6.90 -8.80 3.03
CA GLN A 116 -7.80 -8.08 3.94
C GLN A 116 -8.65 -7.06 3.20
N LEU A 117 -8.08 -6.37 2.20
CA LEU A 117 -8.81 -5.42 1.38
C LEU A 117 -9.70 -6.09 0.31
N GLY A 118 -9.60 -7.41 0.15
CA GLY A 118 -10.38 -8.13 -0.86
C GLY A 118 -9.87 -7.96 -2.28
N LEU A 119 -8.59 -7.60 -2.46
CA LEU A 119 -8.00 -7.41 -3.79
C LEU A 119 -7.49 -8.72 -4.38
N VAL A 120 -7.06 -9.63 -3.54
CA VAL A 120 -6.43 -10.91 -3.91
C VAL A 120 -7.02 -12.03 -3.07
N ALA A 121 -7.07 -13.24 -3.62
CA ALA A 121 -7.48 -14.44 -2.89
C ALA A 121 -6.43 -15.54 -3.05
N ARG A 122 -6.22 -16.32 -1.99
CA ARG A 122 -5.47 -17.56 -2.02
C ARG A 122 -6.42 -18.69 -2.29
N THR A 123 -6.17 -19.46 -3.35
CA THR A 123 -6.97 -20.62 -3.69
C THR A 123 -6.10 -21.88 -3.73
N ALA A 124 -6.72 -23.05 -3.84
CA ALA A 124 -6.00 -24.31 -3.97
C ALA A 124 -5.09 -24.35 -5.20
N ARG A 125 -5.42 -23.56 -6.24
CA ARG A 125 -4.64 -23.50 -7.48
C ARG A 125 -3.62 -22.37 -7.50
N GLY A 126 -3.63 -21.49 -6.52
CA GLY A 126 -2.73 -20.36 -6.43
C GLY A 126 -3.45 -19.06 -6.12
N ARG A 127 -2.80 -17.94 -6.43
CA ARG A 127 -3.32 -16.60 -6.14
C ARG A 127 -4.14 -16.09 -7.32
N CYS A 128 -5.30 -15.53 -7.00
CA CYS A 128 -6.20 -14.93 -8.00
C CYS A 128 -6.51 -13.49 -7.62
N LEU A 129 -6.64 -12.66 -8.65
CA LEU A 129 -7.06 -11.28 -8.47
C LEU A 129 -8.58 -11.22 -8.37
N ASN A 130 -9.10 -10.59 -7.33
CA ASN A 130 -10.54 -10.38 -7.16
C ASN A 130 -11.00 -9.15 -7.96
N ALA A 131 -12.31 -8.96 -8.06
CA ALA A 131 -12.89 -7.80 -8.73
C ALA A 131 -12.35 -6.48 -8.20
N GLY A 132 -12.16 -6.38 -6.87
CA GLY A 132 -11.56 -5.20 -6.24
C GLY A 132 -10.15 -4.92 -6.70
N GLY A 133 -9.35 -5.96 -6.95
CA GLY A 133 -7.99 -5.82 -7.47
C GLY A 133 -7.97 -5.27 -8.88
N TRP A 134 -8.82 -5.77 -9.76
CA TRP A 134 -8.97 -5.24 -11.11
C TRP A 134 -9.37 -3.77 -11.09
N LYS A 135 -10.36 -3.44 -10.28
CA LYS A 135 -10.85 -2.07 -10.14
C LYS A 135 -9.75 -1.13 -9.65
N HIS A 136 -8.97 -1.57 -8.66
CA HIS A 136 -7.89 -0.76 -8.10
C HIS A 136 -6.82 -0.45 -9.15
N LEU A 137 -6.52 -1.40 -10.03
CA LEU A 137 -5.55 -1.20 -11.11
C LEU A 137 -6.14 -0.39 -12.29
N GLY A 138 -7.43 -0.10 -12.27
CA GLY A 138 -8.09 0.57 -13.39
C GLY A 138 -8.23 -0.31 -14.62
N LEU A 139 -8.25 -1.62 -14.45
CA LEU A 139 -8.34 -2.60 -15.51
C LEU A 139 -9.66 -3.37 -15.44
N ASP A 140 -10.13 -3.82 -16.57
CA ASP A 140 -11.32 -4.68 -16.63
C ASP A 140 -10.92 -6.15 -16.49
N PRO A 141 -11.70 -6.96 -15.73
CA PRO A 141 -11.45 -8.40 -15.66
C PRO A 141 -11.61 -9.03 -17.05
N PRO A 142 -10.85 -10.12 -17.33
CA PRO A 142 -11.04 -10.83 -18.59
C PRO A 142 -12.46 -11.35 -18.72
N THR A 143 -13.06 -11.18 -19.90
CA THR A 143 -14.39 -11.70 -20.21
C THR A 143 -14.31 -13.17 -20.58
N GLY A 144 -15.28 -13.96 -20.12
CA GLY A 144 -15.34 -15.38 -20.43
C GLY A 144 -14.35 -16.24 -19.64
N ALA A 145 -13.79 -15.70 -18.58
CA ALA A 145 -12.90 -16.45 -17.72
C ALA A 145 -13.64 -17.44 -16.85
#